data_5a5995bbaf24dd42d8b888a2d815ef40
#
_entry.id   5a5995bbaf24dd42d8b888a2d815ef40
#
_cell.length_a   1.000
_cell.length_b   1.000
_cell.length_c   1.000
_cell.angle_alpha   90.00
_cell.angle_beta   90.00
_cell.angle_gamma   90.00
#
_symmetry.space_group_name_H-M   'P 1'
#
loop_
_entity.id
_entity.type
_entity.pdbx_description
1 polymer ?
#
loop_
_entity_poly.entity_id
_entity_poly.type
_entity_poly.pdbx_seq_one_letter_code
_entity_poly.pdbx_strand_id
1 'polypeptide(L)'
;YGYIDEYVLAIIGMGNLCDAYGDHHRALRYYQKIDAIDHAISSRSLRLRYKLYMLACYISLNRTADAQELLSECEELSILVSDKNLAAQIHLYRAKLHRLQEDYPNALLAISNVQYTTGSATTYWLSTMVKIETAYCLNGVGHISLANLVLDSIGKRIQKHSSPLVAQHFYNAMSQVYASQGLFQKALNCEKKAFRIESDLVKHIPIGELGSTQLRRLSRFELQLKLILSELENKELKETTKQHKNTVAQLQQDVFTDPLTSLHNRRWLEVKLKDLLLHDTEFALMVIDIDHFKSINDELSHLVGDKAIKRVSQELAGYFKFKGASCVRFGGEEFLVILENSNLERAEMHAENYRERIYQYGWDDILGERGLTVSIGITLHREGENTQRTFYRADKALYRAKANGRNQVCTEL
;
A
#
# COMPACT_ATOMS: atom_id res chain seq x y z
N TYR A 1 15.68 -8.86 -7.75
CA TYR A 1 14.41 -9.11 -8.43
C TYR A 1 14.46 -10.35 -9.38
N GLY A 2 15.55 -10.59 -10.12
CA GLY A 2 15.65 -11.73 -11.06
C GLY A 2 15.59 -13.10 -10.40
N TYR A 3 16.10 -13.25 -9.19
CA TYR A 3 16.09 -14.53 -8.48
C TYR A 3 14.71 -15.05 -8.09
N ILE A 4 13.74 -14.16 -7.85
CA ILE A 4 12.36 -14.56 -7.52
C ILE A 4 11.67 -15.15 -8.75
N ASP A 5 11.77 -14.49 -9.90
CA ASP A 5 11.17 -14.94 -11.14
C ASP A 5 11.80 -16.29 -11.59
N GLU A 6 13.12 -16.49 -11.42
CA GLU A 6 13.80 -17.77 -11.68
C GLU A 6 13.32 -18.89 -10.76
N TYR A 7 13.14 -18.59 -9.46
CA TYR A 7 12.57 -19.56 -8.52
C TYR A 7 11.14 -19.93 -8.90
N VAL A 8 10.30 -18.95 -9.25
CA VAL A 8 8.92 -19.18 -9.70
C VAL A 8 8.91 -20.07 -10.94
N LEU A 9 9.77 -19.82 -11.92
CA LEU A 9 9.90 -20.67 -13.12
C LEU A 9 10.30 -22.10 -12.77
N ALA A 10 11.21 -22.29 -11.81
CA ALA A 10 11.62 -23.63 -11.36
C ALA A 10 10.45 -24.38 -10.69
N ILE A 11 9.68 -23.71 -9.83
CA ILE A 11 8.49 -24.29 -9.18
C ILE A 11 7.38 -24.57 -10.19
N ILE A 12 7.15 -23.68 -11.16
CA ILE A 12 6.23 -23.96 -12.29
C ILE A 12 6.65 -25.22 -13.02
N GLY A 13 7.94 -25.39 -13.32
CA GLY A 13 8.46 -26.60 -13.97
C GLY A 13 8.13 -27.86 -13.19
N MET A 14 8.29 -27.85 -11.87
CA MET A 14 7.95 -28.98 -11.00
C MET A 14 6.44 -29.23 -10.95
N GLY A 15 5.63 -28.18 -10.86
CA GLY A 15 4.17 -28.28 -10.91
C GLY A 15 3.69 -28.87 -12.24
N ASN A 16 4.19 -28.34 -13.36
CA ASN A 16 3.86 -28.82 -14.71
C ASN A 16 4.26 -30.29 -14.92
N LEU A 17 5.41 -30.72 -14.36
CA LEU A 17 5.81 -32.12 -14.41
C LEU A 17 4.79 -32.99 -13.67
N CYS A 18 4.37 -32.64 -12.46
CA CYS A 18 3.36 -33.39 -11.73
C CYS A 18 2.01 -33.39 -12.46
N ASP A 19 1.60 -32.25 -13.02
CA ASP A 19 0.36 -32.12 -13.79
C ASP A 19 0.38 -32.97 -15.06
N ALA A 20 1.50 -33.01 -15.79
CA ALA A 20 1.66 -33.82 -16.99
C ALA A 20 1.54 -35.34 -16.75
N TYR A 21 1.78 -35.78 -15.52
CA TYR A 21 1.60 -37.18 -15.09
C TYR A 21 0.26 -37.38 -14.35
N GLY A 22 -0.63 -36.40 -14.32
CA GLY A 22 -1.96 -36.51 -13.71
C GLY A 22 -1.98 -36.32 -12.18
N ASP A 23 -0.86 -36.02 -11.52
CA ASP A 23 -0.83 -35.70 -10.07
C ASP A 23 -1.18 -34.22 -9.81
N HIS A 24 -2.44 -33.88 -10.09
CA HIS A 24 -2.96 -32.52 -9.91
C HIS A 24 -2.88 -32.02 -8.46
N HIS A 25 -3.00 -32.92 -7.46
CA HIS A 25 -2.86 -32.55 -6.04
C HIS A 25 -1.45 -32.07 -5.70
N ARG A 26 -0.42 -32.75 -6.24
CA ARG A 26 0.96 -32.35 -6.02
C ARG A 26 1.32 -31.11 -6.83
N ALA A 27 0.85 -31.02 -8.07
CA ALA A 27 1.00 -29.83 -8.90
C ALA A 27 0.43 -28.59 -8.20
N LEU A 28 -0.79 -28.70 -7.68
CA LEU A 28 -1.45 -27.61 -6.94
C LEU A 28 -0.62 -27.14 -5.73
N ARG A 29 -0.03 -28.08 -4.96
CA ARG A 29 0.85 -27.71 -3.83
C ARG A 29 2.08 -26.92 -4.26
N TYR A 30 2.64 -27.19 -5.44
CA TYR A 30 3.74 -26.40 -5.98
C TYR A 30 3.26 -24.99 -6.35
N TYR A 31 2.13 -24.86 -7.02
CA TYR A 31 1.59 -23.54 -7.40
C TYR A 31 1.17 -22.71 -6.19
N GLN A 32 0.62 -23.32 -5.14
CA GLN A 32 0.31 -22.66 -3.88
C GLN A 32 1.55 -22.07 -3.16
N LYS A 33 2.73 -22.70 -3.35
CA LYS A 33 3.98 -22.09 -2.84
C LYS A 33 4.33 -20.80 -3.57
N ILE A 34 4.00 -20.70 -4.86
CA ILE A 34 4.17 -19.47 -5.64
C ILE A 34 3.16 -18.43 -5.20
N ASP A 35 1.93 -18.82 -4.95
CA ASP A 35 0.85 -17.94 -4.50
C ASP A 35 1.20 -17.23 -3.18
N ALA A 36 1.86 -17.93 -2.26
CA ALA A 36 2.34 -17.34 -1.00
C ALA A 36 3.35 -16.20 -1.18
N ILE A 37 4.00 -16.08 -2.34
CA ILE A 37 4.98 -15.04 -2.68
C ILE A 37 4.55 -14.18 -3.88
N ASP A 38 3.27 -14.24 -4.27
CA ASP A 38 2.73 -13.56 -5.45
C ASP A 38 3.08 -12.06 -5.49
N HIS A 39 3.00 -11.38 -4.35
CA HIS A 39 3.32 -9.97 -4.20
C HIS A 39 4.77 -9.60 -4.60
N ALA A 40 5.70 -10.55 -4.53
CA ALA A 40 7.12 -10.35 -4.86
C ALA A 40 7.46 -10.62 -6.33
N ILE A 41 6.52 -11.15 -7.12
CA ILE A 41 6.73 -11.47 -8.54
C ILE A 41 6.60 -10.18 -9.36
N SER A 42 7.66 -9.83 -10.08
CA SER A 42 7.71 -8.60 -10.88
C SER A 42 6.96 -8.72 -12.21
N SER A 43 6.96 -9.90 -12.81
CA SER A 43 6.37 -10.17 -14.13
C SER A 43 4.88 -10.51 -14.03
N ARG A 44 4.00 -9.62 -14.50
CA ARG A 44 2.55 -9.87 -14.58
C ARG A 44 2.20 -11.08 -15.44
N SER A 45 2.92 -11.28 -16.54
CA SER A 45 2.74 -12.45 -17.40
C SER A 45 3.08 -13.75 -16.67
N LEU A 46 4.10 -13.75 -15.82
CA LEU A 46 4.47 -14.89 -15.00
C LEU A 46 3.43 -15.17 -13.90
N ARG A 47 2.89 -14.11 -13.27
CA ARG A 47 1.80 -14.22 -12.30
C ARG A 47 0.55 -14.83 -12.93
N LEU A 48 0.13 -14.34 -14.09
CA LEU A 48 -1.02 -14.91 -14.81
C LEU A 48 -0.77 -16.36 -15.20
N ARG A 49 0.43 -16.71 -15.63
CA ARG A 49 0.79 -18.06 -16.08
C ARG A 49 0.66 -19.11 -14.96
N TYR A 50 1.23 -18.87 -13.78
CA TYR A 50 1.13 -19.85 -12.70
C TYR A 50 -0.32 -19.95 -12.17
N LYS A 51 -1.07 -18.84 -12.12
CA LYS A 51 -2.48 -18.85 -11.73
C LYS A 51 -3.35 -19.66 -12.72
N LEU A 52 -3.07 -19.58 -14.00
CA LEU A 52 -3.74 -20.42 -14.99
C LEU A 52 -3.44 -21.92 -14.81
N TYR A 53 -2.21 -22.29 -14.44
CA TYR A 53 -1.88 -23.68 -14.10
C TYR A 53 -2.59 -24.12 -12.82
N MET A 54 -2.67 -23.26 -11.82
CA MET A 54 -3.39 -23.52 -10.58
C MET A 54 -4.90 -23.69 -10.85
N LEU A 55 -5.46 -22.84 -11.70
CA LEU A 55 -6.86 -22.92 -12.17
C LEU A 55 -7.14 -24.25 -12.89
N ALA A 56 -6.24 -24.70 -13.76
CA ALA A 56 -6.35 -25.99 -14.42
C ALA A 56 -6.40 -27.14 -13.41
N CYS A 57 -5.58 -27.10 -12.36
CA CYS A 57 -5.61 -28.10 -11.29
C CYS A 57 -6.92 -28.06 -10.50
N TYR A 58 -7.45 -26.89 -10.14
CA TYR A 58 -8.76 -26.79 -9.47
C TYR A 58 -9.88 -27.39 -10.32
N ILE A 59 -9.89 -27.10 -11.63
CA ILE A 59 -10.87 -27.68 -12.56
C ILE A 59 -10.73 -29.22 -12.61
N SER A 60 -9.49 -29.74 -12.73
CA SER A 60 -9.25 -31.18 -12.78
C SER A 60 -9.62 -31.91 -11.48
N LEU A 61 -9.49 -31.22 -10.35
CA LEU A 61 -9.88 -31.73 -9.03
C LEU A 61 -11.37 -31.47 -8.69
N ASN A 62 -12.14 -30.96 -9.65
CA ASN A 62 -13.57 -30.61 -9.47
C ASN A 62 -13.83 -29.61 -8.32
N ARG A 63 -12.87 -28.76 -8.00
CA ARG A 63 -12.99 -27.67 -7.02
C ARG A 63 -13.55 -26.42 -7.68
N THR A 64 -14.82 -26.45 -8.02
CA THR A 64 -15.46 -25.41 -8.87
C THR A 64 -15.53 -24.04 -8.22
N ALA A 65 -15.72 -23.95 -6.90
CA ALA A 65 -15.76 -22.68 -6.16
C ALA A 65 -14.42 -21.97 -6.21
N ASP A 66 -13.33 -22.67 -5.86
CA ASP A 66 -11.97 -22.11 -5.90
C ASP A 66 -11.56 -21.75 -7.34
N ALA A 67 -11.98 -22.57 -8.31
CA ALA A 67 -11.71 -22.29 -9.72
C ALA A 67 -12.44 -21.03 -10.21
N GLN A 68 -13.66 -20.77 -9.77
CA GLN A 68 -14.43 -19.58 -10.14
C GLN A 68 -13.81 -18.31 -9.57
N GLU A 69 -13.38 -18.33 -8.31
CA GLU A 69 -12.69 -17.21 -7.66
C GLU A 69 -11.37 -16.89 -8.39
N LEU A 70 -10.54 -17.91 -8.61
CA LEU A 70 -9.25 -17.74 -9.29
C LEU A 70 -9.40 -17.32 -10.75
N LEU A 71 -10.48 -17.75 -11.45
CA LEU A 71 -10.77 -17.31 -12.81
C LEU A 71 -10.99 -15.80 -12.85
N SER A 72 -11.77 -15.24 -11.93
CA SER A 72 -12.02 -13.79 -11.84
C SER A 72 -10.73 -13.01 -11.66
N GLU A 73 -9.84 -13.50 -10.81
CA GLU A 73 -8.51 -12.90 -10.61
C GLU A 73 -7.63 -12.96 -11.86
N CYS A 74 -7.65 -14.10 -12.59
CA CYS A 74 -6.95 -14.25 -13.87
C CYS A 74 -7.49 -13.26 -14.94
N GLU A 75 -8.78 -13.01 -14.96
CA GLU A 75 -9.41 -12.05 -15.85
C GLU A 75 -8.92 -10.62 -15.62
N GLU A 76 -8.88 -10.20 -14.35
CA GLU A 76 -8.35 -8.88 -13.97
C GLU A 76 -6.86 -8.73 -14.33
N LEU A 77 -6.05 -9.75 -14.04
CA LEU A 77 -4.63 -9.73 -14.40
C LEU A 77 -4.39 -9.68 -15.90
N SER A 78 -5.28 -10.29 -16.70
CA SER A 78 -5.13 -10.37 -18.16
C SER A 78 -5.29 -9.04 -18.88
N ILE A 79 -6.00 -8.07 -18.30
CA ILE A 79 -6.28 -6.75 -18.91
C ILE A 79 -4.99 -6.04 -19.32
N LEU A 80 -3.90 -6.24 -18.57
CA LEU A 80 -2.61 -5.59 -18.76
C LEU A 80 -1.53 -6.54 -19.34
N VAL A 81 -1.92 -7.74 -19.79
CA VAL A 81 -1.02 -8.72 -20.39
C VAL A 81 -1.28 -8.82 -21.88
N SER A 82 -0.25 -8.61 -22.70
CA SER A 82 -0.35 -8.64 -24.17
C SER A 82 -0.30 -10.04 -24.78
N ASP A 83 -0.09 -11.09 -23.99
CA ASP A 83 0.02 -12.48 -24.48
C ASP A 83 -1.37 -13.05 -24.81
N LYS A 84 -1.70 -13.09 -26.11
CA LYS A 84 -2.97 -13.61 -26.63
C LYS A 84 -3.23 -15.07 -26.26
N ASN A 85 -2.18 -15.87 -26.10
CA ASN A 85 -2.33 -17.28 -25.76
C ASN A 85 -2.75 -17.46 -24.28
N LEU A 86 -2.27 -16.62 -23.38
CA LEU A 86 -2.72 -16.61 -21.98
C LEU A 86 -4.17 -16.14 -21.87
N ALA A 87 -4.55 -15.09 -22.60
CA ALA A 87 -5.94 -14.65 -22.68
C ALA A 87 -6.88 -15.73 -23.25
N ALA A 88 -6.44 -16.44 -24.29
CA ALA A 88 -7.19 -17.54 -24.88
C ALA A 88 -7.40 -18.72 -23.91
N GLN A 89 -6.40 -19.00 -23.05
CA GLN A 89 -6.54 -20.02 -21.99
C GLN A 89 -7.60 -19.66 -20.95
N ILE A 90 -7.75 -18.38 -20.62
CA ILE A 90 -8.81 -17.91 -19.71
C ILE A 90 -10.18 -18.26 -20.28
N HIS A 91 -10.43 -17.96 -21.55
CA HIS A 91 -11.69 -18.30 -22.20
C HIS A 91 -11.93 -19.82 -22.26
N LEU A 92 -10.90 -20.60 -22.49
CA LEU A 92 -10.98 -22.07 -22.45
C LEU A 92 -11.38 -22.57 -21.06
N TYR A 93 -10.77 -22.05 -20.00
CA TYR A 93 -11.08 -22.47 -18.62
C TYR A 93 -12.46 -21.98 -18.18
N ARG A 94 -12.88 -20.78 -18.61
CA ARG A 94 -14.26 -20.31 -18.44
C ARG A 94 -15.25 -21.26 -19.07
N ALA A 95 -14.98 -21.69 -20.30
CA ALA A 95 -15.83 -22.67 -20.99
C ALA A 95 -15.92 -24.00 -20.24
N LYS A 96 -14.78 -24.51 -19.75
CA LYS A 96 -14.75 -25.74 -18.94
C LYS A 96 -15.58 -25.60 -17.66
N LEU A 97 -15.53 -24.48 -16.97
CA LEU A 97 -16.33 -24.22 -15.77
C LEU A 97 -17.82 -24.18 -16.08
N HIS A 98 -18.24 -23.45 -17.11
CA HIS A 98 -19.64 -23.46 -17.57
C HIS A 98 -20.11 -24.89 -17.93
N ARG A 99 -19.30 -25.65 -18.64
CA ARG A 99 -19.64 -27.05 -18.97
C ARG A 99 -19.79 -27.91 -17.72
N LEU A 100 -18.93 -27.77 -16.71
CA LEU A 100 -19.03 -28.50 -15.43
C LEU A 100 -20.30 -28.14 -14.67
N GLN A 101 -20.86 -26.95 -14.92
CA GLN A 101 -22.16 -26.48 -14.40
C GLN A 101 -23.33 -26.84 -15.33
N GLU A 102 -23.08 -27.62 -16.38
CA GLU A 102 -24.05 -27.99 -17.43
C GLU A 102 -24.61 -26.79 -18.23
N ASP A 103 -23.95 -25.63 -18.14
CA ASP A 103 -24.30 -24.41 -18.86
C ASP A 103 -23.60 -24.40 -20.25
N TYR A 104 -24.02 -25.29 -21.13
CA TYR A 104 -23.41 -25.47 -22.44
C TYR A 104 -23.51 -24.26 -23.36
N PRO A 105 -24.60 -23.45 -23.37
CA PRO A 105 -24.69 -22.25 -24.22
C PRO A 105 -23.61 -21.22 -23.85
N ASN A 106 -23.42 -20.93 -22.57
CA ASN A 106 -22.37 -20.01 -22.13
C ASN A 106 -20.96 -20.58 -22.30
N ALA A 107 -20.80 -21.89 -22.19
CA ALA A 107 -19.54 -22.57 -22.50
C ALA A 107 -19.16 -22.38 -24.00
N LEU A 108 -20.10 -22.55 -24.92
CA LEU A 108 -19.87 -22.33 -26.35
C LEU A 108 -19.61 -20.86 -26.68
N LEU A 109 -20.30 -19.95 -26.00
CA LEU A 109 -20.04 -18.51 -26.13
C LEU A 109 -18.61 -18.16 -25.67
N ALA A 110 -18.16 -18.72 -24.54
CA ALA A 110 -16.79 -18.52 -24.06
C ALA A 110 -15.76 -19.07 -25.06
N ILE A 111 -16.01 -20.23 -25.67
CA ILE A 111 -15.17 -20.82 -26.72
C ILE A 111 -15.09 -19.92 -27.96
N SER A 112 -16.19 -19.30 -28.37
CA SER A 112 -16.23 -18.41 -29.54
C SER A 112 -15.32 -17.18 -29.41
N ASN A 113 -15.03 -16.77 -28.18
CA ASN A 113 -14.13 -15.65 -27.87
C ASN A 113 -12.63 -16.03 -27.85
N VAL A 114 -12.31 -17.31 -28.04
CA VAL A 114 -10.91 -17.75 -28.05
C VAL A 114 -10.19 -17.28 -29.31
N GLN A 115 -9.27 -16.34 -29.14
CA GLN A 115 -8.37 -15.86 -30.18
C GLN A 115 -6.94 -16.28 -29.84
N TYR A 116 -6.26 -16.99 -30.73
CA TYR A 116 -4.87 -17.38 -30.54
C TYR A 116 -4.02 -17.08 -31.76
N THR A 117 -2.71 -16.88 -31.54
CA THR A 117 -1.74 -16.68 -32.63
C THR A 117 -1.33 -18.03 -33.22
N THR A 118 -1.19 -18.12 -34.52
CA THR A 118 -0.76 -19.34 -35.21
C THR A 118 0.78 -19.53 -35.14
N GLY A 119 1.24 -20.75 -34.99
CA GLY A 119 2.65 -21.10 -35.24
C GLY A 119 3.51 -21.57 -34.06
N SER A 120 2.97 -21.73 -32.83
CA SER A 120 3.71 -22.27 -31.70
C SER A 120 3.16 -23.61 -31.19
N ALA A 121 3.98 -24.39 -30.45
CA ALA A 121 3.53 -25.62 -29.79
C ALA A 121 2.39 -25.39 -28.80
N THR A 122 2.41 -24.27 -28.10
CA THR A 122 1.34 -23.81 -27.18
C THR A 122 0.04 -23.59 -27.94
N THR A 123 0.11 -23.03 -29.14
CA THR A 123 -1.04 -22.81 -30.01
C THR A 123 -1.66 -24.15 -30.47
N TYR A 124 -0.83 -25.16 -30.75
CA TYR A 124 -1.33 -26.46 -31.10
C TYR A 124 -2.08 -27.14 -29.95
N TRP A 125 -1.51 -27.13 -28.75
CA TRP A 125 -2.18 -27.64 -27.56
C TRP A 125 -3.53 -26.92 -27.33
N LEU A 126 -3.49 -25.62 -27.32
CA LEU A 126 -4.67 -24.79 -27.08
C LEU A 126 -5.79 -25.04 -28.11
N SER A 127 -5.45 -25.06 -29.41
CA SER A 127 -6.42 -25.32 -30.47
C SER A 127 -7.04 -26.71 -30.37
N THR A 128 -6.25 -27.71 -29.95
CA THR A 128 -6.72 -29.07 -29.73
C THR A 128 -7.66 -29.15 -28.53
N MET A 129 -7.28 -28.52 -27.40
CA MET A 129 -8.12 -28.50 -26.20
C MET A 129 -9.43 -27.75 -26.42
N VAL A 130 -9.42 -26.64 -27.16
CA VAL A 130 -10.62 -25.89 -27.58
C VAL A 130 -11.57 -26.79 -28.39
N LYS A 131 -11.06 -27.57 -29.34
CA LYS A 131 -11.89 -28.51 -30.14
C LYS A 131 -12.47 -29.64 -29.29
N ILE A 132 -11.68 -30.17 -28.38
CA ILE A 132 -12.17 -31.21 -27.42
C ILE A 132 -13.30 -30.63 -26.55
N GLU A 133 -13.10 -29.41 -26.02
CA GLU A 133 -14.11 -28.77 -25.19
C GLU A 133 -15.38 -28.40 -26.00
N THR A 134 -15.21 -27.94 -27.25
CA THR A 134 -16.32 -27.72 -28.18
C THR A 134 -17.12 -29.00 -28.39
N ALA A 135 -16.45 -30.14 -28.58
CA ALA A 135 -17.14 -31.43 -28.77
C ALA A 135 -17.93 -31.85 -27.52
N TYR A 136 -17.37 -31.67 -26.33
CA TYR A 136 -18.10 -31.90 -25.08
C TYR A 136 -19.37 -31.04 -24.99
N CYS A 137 -19.26 -29.75 -25.26
CA CYS A 137 -20.42 -28.83 -25.20
C CYS A 137 -21.48 -29.18 -26.27
N LEU A 138 -21.05 -29.44 -27.51
CA LEU A 138 -21.97 -29.85 -28.60
C LEU A 138 -22.70 -31.16 -28.27
N ASN A 139 -21.99 -32.12 -27.68
CA ASN A 139 -22.60 -33.37 -27.21
C ASN A 139 -23.65 -33.11 -26.10
N GLY A 140 -23.34 -32.21 -25.16
CA GLY A 140 -24.24 -31.82 -24.08
C GLY A 140 -25.52 -31.15 -24.57
N VAL A 141 -25.43 -30.32 -25.61
CA VAL A 141 -26.59 -29.69 -26.28
C VAL A 141 -27.39 -30.65 -27.18
N GLY A 142 -26.88 -31.85 -27.43
CA GLY A 142 -27.50 -32.86 -28.26
C GLY A 142 -27.08 -32.81 -29.74
N HIS A 143 -26.13 -31.93 -30.13
CA HIS A 143 -25.58 -31.88 -31.49
C HIS A 143 -24.46 -32.91 -31.71
N ILE A 144 -24.80 -34.21 -31.50
CA ILE A 144 -23.85 -35.33 -31.44
C ILE A 144 -23.07 -35.49 -32.75
N SER A 145 -23.71 -35.32 -33.92
CA SER A 145 -23.06 -35.43 -35.22
C SER A 145 -21.99 -34.37 -35.43
N LEU A 146 -22.21 -33.13 -34.97
CA LEU A 146 -21.23 -32.05 -35.03
C LEU A 146 -20.08 -32.30 -34.05
N ALA A 147 -20.36 -32.80 -32.84
CA ALA A 147 -19.34 -33.17 -31.89
C ALA A 147 -18.38 -34.22 -32.47
N ASN A 148 -18.93 -35.24 -33.17
CA ASN A 148 -18.10 -36.27 -33.81
C ASN A 148 -17.23 -35.69 -34.95
N LEU A 149 -17.77 -34.83 -35.80
CA LEU A 149 -17.00 -34.15 -36.86
C LEU A 149 -15.84 -33.32 -36.33
N VAL A 150 -16.08 -32.61 -35.22
CA VAL A 150 -15.02 -31.80 -34.54
C VAL A 150 -13.90 -32.71 -34.07
N LEU A 151 -14.21 -33.83 -33.38
CA LEU A 151 -13.22 -34.77 -32.89
C LEU A 151 -12.46 -35.48 -34.05
N ASP A 152 -13.18 -35.90 -35.09
CA ASP A 152 -12.56 -36.53 -36.28
C ASP A 152 -11.55 -35.58 -36.94
N SER A 153 -11.80 -34.27 -36.93
CA SER A 153 -10.87 -33.27 -37.50
C SER A 153 -9.49 -33.28 -36.86
N ILE A 154 -9.39 -33.73 -35.61
CA ILE A 154 -8.13 -33.71 -34.84
C ILE A 154 -7.55 -35.14 -34.63
N GLY A 155 -8.35 -36.20 -34.85
CA GLY A 155 -8.00 -37.56 -34.51
C GLY A 155 -6.70 -38.05 -35.13
N LYS A 156 -6.46 -37.78 -36.41
CA LYS A 156 -5.25 -38.17 -37.13
C LYS A 156 -3.97 -37.50 -36.56
N ARG A 157 -4.11 -36.25 -36.12
CA ARG A 157 -2.98 -35.51 -35.52
C ARG A 157 -2.66 -35.99 -34.11
N ILE A 158 -3.67 -36.31 -33.31
CA ILE A 158 -3.51 -36.79 -31.94
C ILE A 158 -2.71 -38.12 -31.95
N GLN A 159 -3.00 -39.03 -32.88
CA GLN A 159 -2.27 -40.29 -32.97
C GLN A 159 -0.79 -40.12 -33.31
N LYS A 160 -0.38 -39.04 -33.96
CA LYS A 160 1.01 -38.86 -34.44
C LYS A 160 1.86 -37.94 -33.57
N HIS A 161 1.28 -36.92 -32.92
CA HIS A 161 2.06 -35.79 -32.40
C HIS A 161 1.56 -35.22 -31.07
N SER A 162 0.65 -35.88 -30.35
CA SER A 162 0.13 -35.32 -29.10
C SER A 162 0.85 -35.79 -27.83
N SER A 163 0.86 -34.98 -26.81
CA SER A 163 1.23 -35.44 -25.48
C SER A 163 0.24 -36.52 -24.98
N PRO A 164 0.67 -37.46 -24.15
CA PRO A 164 -0.22 -38.51 -23.61
C PRO A 164 -1.46 -37.96 -22.96
N LEU A 165 -1.35 -36.86 -22.21
CA LEU A 165 -2.47 -36.21 -21.51
C LEU A 165 -3.53 -35.67 -22.50
N VAL A 166 -3.13 -35.03 -23.59
CA VAL A 166 -4.05 -34.55 -24.64
C VAL A 166 -4.73 -35.73 -25.32
N ALA A 167 -4.01 -36.81 -25.58
CA ALA A 167 -4.57 -38.05 -26.15
C ALA A 167 -5.61 -38.70 -25.22
N GLN A 168 -5.36 -38.71 -23.92
CA GLN A 168 -6.32 -39.14 -22.89
C GLN A 168 -7.62 -38.34 -22.95
N HIS A 169 -7.53 -37.00 -22.91
CA HIS A 169 -8.70 -36.12 -23.01
C HIS A 169 -9.49 -36.34 -24.31
N PHE A 170 -8.78 -36.54 -25.42
CA PHE A 170 -9.42 -36.84 -26.71
C PHE A 170 -10.21 -38.17 -26.66
N TYR A 171 -9.59 -39.26 -26.16
CA TYR A 171 -10.28 -40.55 -26.09
C TYR A 171 -11.44 -40.55 -25.10
N ASN A 172 -11.36 -39.78 -24.02
CA ASN A 172 -12.49 -39.56 -23.09
C ASN A 172 -13.66 -38.85 -23.80
N ALA A 173 -13.36 -37.79 -24.57
CA ALA A 173 -14.38 -37.09 -25.35
C ALA A 173 -15.04 -37.99 -26.40
N MET A 174 -14.23 -38.76 -27.15
CA MET A 174 -14.72 -39.74 -28.13
C MET A 174 -15.58 -40.81 -27.48
N SER A 175 -15.22 -41.29 -26.29
CA SER A 175 -16.01 -42.27 -25.54
C SER A 175 -17.40 -41.71 -25.22
N GLN A 176 -17.48 -40.48 -24.69
CA GLN A 176 -18.76 -39.86 -24.39
C GLN A 176 -19.64 -39.64 -25.62
N VAL A 177 -19.07 -39.13 -26.72
CA VAL A 177 -19.79 -38.90 -27.96
C VAL A 177 -20.32 -40.23 -28.54
N TYR A 178 -19.53 -41.31 -28.54
CA TYR A 178 -19.97 -42.64 -29.01
C TYR A 178 -21.06 -43.23 -28.07
N ALA A 179 -20.95 -43.04 -26.76
CA ALA A 179 -21.96 -43.44 -25.82
C ALA A 179 -23.31 -42.74 -26.08
N SER A 180 -23.29 -41.42 -26.34
CA SER A 180 -24.47 -40.64 -26.73
C SER A 180 -25.08 -41.10 -28.06
N GLN A 181 -24.31 -41.72 -28.96
CA GLN A 181 -24.79 -42.34 -30.21
C GLN A 181 -25.32 -43.75 -30.01
N GLY A 182 -25.24 -44.30 -28.81
CA GLY A 182 -25.54 -45.72 -28.56
C GLY A 182 -24.48 -46.72 -29.07
N LEU A 183 -23.34 -46.24 -29.52
CA LEU A 183 -22.25 -47.02 -30.02
C LEU A 183 -21.30 -47.54 -28.90
N PHE A 184 -21.89 -48.26 -27.94
CA PHE A 184 -21.22 -48.63 -26.69
C PHE A 184 -19.92 -49.41 -26.86
N GLN A 185 -19.81 -50.26 -27.91
CA GLN A 185 -18.56 -51.01 -28.17
C GLN A 185 -17.41 -50.06 -28.58
N LYS A 186 -17.71 -49.00 -29.36
CA LYS A 186 -16.71 -48.00 -29.74
C LYS A 186 -16.35 -47.13 -28.55
N ALA A 187 -17.34 -46.72 -27.74
CA ALA A 187 -17.14 -46.00 -26.51
C ALA A 187 -16.19 -46.74 -25.54
N LEU A 188 -16.47 -48.05 -25.31
CA LEU A 188 -15.63 -48.89 -24.45
C LEU A 188 -14.18 -49.00 -25.00
N ASN A 189 -13.97 -49.08 -26.31
CA ASN A 189 -12.66 -49.15 -26.89
C ASN A 189 -11.87 -47.82 -26.69
N CYS A 190 -12.55 -46.68 -26.74
CA CYS A 190 -11.94 -45.38 -26.44
C CYS A 190 -11.59 -45.28 -24.97
N GLU A 191 -12.49 -45.68 -24.07
CA GLU A 191 -12.26 -45.72 -22.62
C GLU A 191 -11.02 -46.58 -22.25
N LYS A 192 -10.92 -47.80 -22.84
CA LYS A 192 -9.74 -48.65 -22.66
C LYS A 192 -8.45 -47.98 -23.10
N LYS A 193 -8.48 -47.19 -24.19
CA LYS A 193 -7.29 -46.43 -24.62
C LYS A 193 -6.95 -45.31 -23.66
N ALA A 194 -7.92 -44.54 -23.22
CA ALA A 194 -7.72 -43.50 -22.23
C ALA A 194 -7.14 -44.06 -20.93
N PHE A 195 -7.71 -45.15 -20.41
CA PHE A 195 -7.25 -45.83 -19.20
C PHE A 195 -5.81 -46.36 -19.34
N ARG A 196 -5.43 -46.93 -20.50
CA ARG A 196 -4.04 -47.38 -20.74
C ARG A 196 -3.07 -46.23 -20.67
N ILE A 197 -3.41 -45.09 -21.30
CA ILE A 197 -2.57 -43.89 -21.28
C ILE A 197 -2.42 -43.40 -19.83
N GLU A 198 -3.48 -43.32 -19.08
CA GLU A 198 -3.47 -42.91 -17.68
C GLU A 198 -2.64 -43.86 -16.82
N SER A 199 -2.82 -45.18 -16.98
CA SER A 199 -2.03 -46.18 -16.26
C SER A 199 -0.54 -46.08 -16.55
N ASP A 200 -0.19 -45.84 -17.81
CA ASP A 200 1.20 -45.68 -18.21
C ASP A 200 1.79 -44.35 -17.69
N LEU A 201 1.03 -43.26 -17.67
CA LEU A 201 1.44 -42.01 -17.04
C LEU A 201 1.74 -42.20 -15.55
N VAL A 202 0.87 -42.89 -14.81
CA VAL A 202 1.06 -43.13 -13.37
C VAL A 202 2.31 -44.00 -13.11
N LYS A 203 2.57 -44.99 -13.93
CA LYS A 203 3.77 -45.89 -13.79
C LYS A 203 5.08 -45.15 -14.02
N HIS A 204 5.08 -44.11 -14.86
CA HIS A 204 6.26 -43.34 -15.23
C HIS A 204 6.44 -42.07 -14.44
N ILE A 205 5.67 -41.85 -13.36
CA ILE A 205 5.88 -40.70 -12.48
C ILE A 205 7.30 -40.79 -11.91
N PRO A 206 8.21 -39.84 -12.21
CA PRO A 206 9.60 -39.94 -11.80
C PRO A 206 9.80 -39.57 -10.31
N ILE A 207 8.95 -40.12 -9.45
CA ILE A 207 8.93 -39.84 -8.00
C ILE A 207 10.20 -40.37 -7.31
N GLY A 208 10.83 -41.43 -7.87
CA GLY A 208 12.04 -42.02 -7.31
C GLY A 208 13.35 -41.45 -7.85
N GLU A 209 13.33 -40.78 -9.00
CA GLU A 209 14.53 -40.28 -9.68
C GLU A 209 14.77 -38.77 -9.50
N LEU A 210 13.82 -38.00 -8.97
CA LEU A 210 14.11 -36.70 -8.41
C LEU A 210 14.94 -36.90 -7.13
N GLY A 211 16.18 -37.33 -7.36
CA GLY A 211 17.09 -37.81 -6.33
C GLY A 211 17.22 -36.82 -5.21
N SER A 212 17.48 -37.32 -4.01
CA SER A 212 17.71 -36.58 -2.77
C SER A 212 18.59 -35.32 -2.94
N THR A 213 19.43 -35.30 -3.98
CA THR A 213 20.31 -34.17 -4.35
C THR A 213 19.55 -33.00 -4.96
N GLN A 214 18.56 -33.24 -5.81
CA GLN A 214 17.74 -32.17 -6.43
C GLN A 214 16.73 -31.60 -5.44
N LEU A 215 16.13 -32.45 -4.61
CA LEU A 215 15.28 -32.02 -3.50
C LEU A 215 16.06 -31.18 -2.47
N ARG A 216 17.32 -31.57 -2.17
CA ARG A 216 18.22 -30.79 -1.30
C ARG A 216 18.61 -29.45 -1.93
N ARG A 217 18.84 -29.39 -3.24
CA ARG A 217 19.10 -28.13 -3.96
C ARG A 217 17.86 -27.22 -3.92
N LEU A 218 16.67 -27.76 -4.19
CA LEU A 218 15.41 -27.01 -4.13
C LEU A 218 15.15 -26.48 -2.72
N SER A 219 15.35 -27.31 -1.69
CA SER A 219 15.21 -26.91 -0.29
C SER A 219 16.20 -25.82 0.12
N ARG A 220 17.43 -25.87 -0.41
CA ARG A 220 18.44 -24.82 -0.19
C ARG A 220 18.04 -23.52 -0.87
N PHE A 221 17.52 -23.56 -2.10
CA PHE A 221 16.98 -22.39 -2.80
C PHE A 221 15.78 -21.81 -2.06
N GLU A 222 14.88 -22.65 -1.57
CA GLU A 222 13.71 -22.22 -0.79
C GLU A 222 14.14 -21.50 0.51
N LEU A 223 15.17 -21.99 1.18
CA LEU A 223 15.73 -21.36 2.37
C LEU A 223 16.39 -20.02 2.05
N GLN A 224 17.18 -19.95 0.99
CA GLN A 224 17.81 -18.70 0.53
C GLN A 224 16.78 -17.66 0.14
N LEU A 225 15.70 -18.07 -0.56
CA LEU A 225 14.63 -17.17 -0.94
C LEU A 225 13.88 -16.61 0.28
N LYS A 226 13.57 -17.47 1.27
CA LYS A 226 12.96 -17.00 2.54
C LYS A 226 13.84 -15.97 3.24
N LEU A 227 15.16 -16.15 3.19
CA LEU A 227 16.11 -15.22 3.78
C LEU A 227 16.08 -13.87 3.05
N ILE A 228 16.10 -13.88 1.71
CA ILE A 228 16.02 -12.67 0.87
C ILE A 228 14.70 -11.95 1.07
N LEU A 229 13.58 -12.68 1.09
CA LEU A 229 12.25 -12.10 1.34
C LEU A 229 12.17 -11.44 2.72
N SER A 230 12.68 -12.13 3.75
CA SER A 230 12.74 -11.58 5.10
C SER A 230 13.62 -10.32 5.19
N GLU A 231 14.73 -10.27 4.45
CA GLU A 231 15.59 -9.08 4.36
C GLU A 231 14.87 -7.91 3.65
N LEU A 232 14.14 -8.19 2.56
CA LEU A 232 13.34 -7.19 1.84
C LEU A 232 12.21 -6.64 2.71
N GLU A 233 11.45 -7.51 3.37
CA GLU A 233 10.40 -7.12 4.31
C GLU A 233 10.95 -6.26 5.46
N ASN A 234 12.10 -6.67 6.05
CA ASN A 234 12.77 -5.90 7.08
C ASN A 234 13.24 -4.53 6.60
N LYS A 235 13.72 -4.45 5.35
CA LYS A 235 14.13 -3.17 4.75
C LYS A 235 12.93 -2.25 4.54
N GLU A 236 11.85 -2.76 3.98
CA GLU A 236 10.61 -2.03 3.75
C GLU A 236 9.98 -1.56 5.08
N LEU A 237 9.97 -2.45 6.09
CA LEU A 237 9.48 -2.12 7.43
C LEU A 237 10.33 -1.02 8.10
N LYS A 238 11.66 -1.06 7.92
CA LYS A 238 12.57 -0.02 8.42
C LYS A 238 12.34 1.32 7.73
N GLU A 239 12.14 1.33 6.42
CA GLU A 239 11.85 2.55 5.65
C GLU A 239 10.48 3.14 6.06
N THR A 240 9.45 2.32 6.17
CA THR A 240 8.12 2.73 6.64
C THR A 240 8.15 3.24 8.06
N THR A 241 8.87 2.57 8.96
CA THR A 241 9.04 2.99 10.36
C THR A 241 9.77 4.34 10.44
N LYS A 242 10.78 4.56 9.59
CA LYS A 242 11.50 5.84 9.51
C LYS A 242 10.59 6.96 9.01
N GLN A 243 9.79 6.68 7.98
CA GLN A 243 8.80 7.64 7.47
C GLN A 243 7.76 7.99 8.53
N HIS A 244 7.20 6.99 9.23
CA HIS A 244 6.24 7.22 10.31
C HIS A 244 6.85 8.04 11.45
N LYS A 245 8.10 7.74 11.87
CA LYS A 245 8.79 8.55 12.89
C LYS A 245 8.95 10.00 12.47
N ASN A 246 9.34 10.25 11.22
CA ASN A 246 9.46 11.60 10.68
C ASN A 246 8.11 12.31 10.62
N THR A 247 7.06 11.62 10.19
CA THR A 247 5.69 12.16 10.15
C THR A 247 5.17 12.47 11.56
N VAL A 248 5.40 11.57 12.53
CA VAL A 248 5.01 11.80 13.91
C VAL A 248 5.78 12.98 14.52
N ALA A 249 7.09 13.08 14.27
CA ALA A 249 7.89 14.20 14.72
C ALA A 249 7.41 15.54 14.12
N GLN A 250 7.08 15.54 12.81
CA GLN A 250 6.51 16.71 12.14
C GLN A 250 5.15 17.08 12.71
N LEU A 251 4.24 16.10 12.88
CA LEU A 251 2.93 16.33 13.48
C LEU A 251 3.03 16.82 14.93
N GLN A 252 3.99 16.32 15.71
CA GLN A 252 4.25 16.83 17.07
C GLN A 252 4.74 18.27 17.04
N GLN A 253 5.61 18.63 16.10
CA GLN A 253 6.08 19.99 15.92
C GLN A 253 4.94 20.92 15.51
N ASP A 254 4.09 20.52 14.56
CA ASP A 254 2.93 21.27 14.09
C ASP A 254 1.89 21.49 15.20
N VAL A 255 1.76 20.52 16.14
CA VAL A 255 0.84 20.64 17.28
C VAL A 255 1.27 21.73 18.27
N PHE A 256 2.57 22.02 18.39
CA PHE A 256 3.15 22.91 19.39
C PHE A 256 3.68 24.24 18.83
N THR A 257 3.63 24.43 17.52
CA THR A 257 4.04 25.68 16.87
C THR A 257 2.86 26.48 16.34
N ASP A 258 3.00 27.79 16.29
CA ASP A 258 2.05 28.67 15.63
C ASP A 258 2.39 28.76 14.13
N PRO A 259 1.42 28.49 13.24
CA PRO A 259 1.69 28.40 11.79
C PRO A 259 2.05 29.75 11.15
N LEU A 260 1.67 30.88 11.76
CA LEU A 260 1.97 32.21 11.23
C LEU A 260 3.40 32.66 11.58
N THR A 261 3.83 32.39 12.82
CA THR A 261 5.05 32.96 13.40
C THR A 261 6.18 31.96 13.62
N SER A 262 5.87 30.66 13.59
CA SER A 262 6.76 29.55 13.95
C SER A 262 7.25 29.60 15.41
N LEU A 263 6.70 30.47 16.25
CA LEU A 263 6.90 30.42 17.68
C LEU A 263 6.11 29.27 18.30
N HIS A 264 6.36 28.97 19.56
CA HIS A 264 5.49 28.07 20.30
C HIS A 264 4.07 28.61 20.36
N ASN A 265 3.08 27.71 20.35
CA ASN A 265 1.69 28.07 20.47
C ASN A 265 1.19 27.96 21.93
N ARG A 266 -0.06 28.35 22.18
CA ARG A 266 -0.71 28.26 23.50
C ARG A 266 -0.69 26.82 24.07
N ARG A 267 -0.82 25.81 23.25
CA ARG A 267 -0.81 24.40 23.69
C ARG A 267 0.54 23.98 24.25
N TRP A 268 1.62 24.39 23.59
CA TRP A 268 2.97 24.20 24.09
C TRP A 268 3.17 24.88 25.44
N LEU A 269 2.66 26.13 25.59
CA LEU A 269 2.74 26.88 26.82
C LEU A 269 2.11 26.14 28.00
N GLU A 270 0.91 25.56 27.81
CA GLU A 270 0.21 24.80 28.86
C GLU A 270 1.03 23.60 29.34
N VAL A 271 1.72 22.91 28.43
CA VAL A 271 2.61 21.79 28.75
C VAL A 271 3.85 22.30 29.49
N LYS A 272 4.47 23.37 28.99
CA LYS A 272 5.70 23.92 29.59
C LYS A 272 5.47 24.45 31.00
N LEU A 273 4.36 25.12 31.23
CA LEU A 273 4.01 25.62 32.58
C LEU A 273 3.78 24.47 33.56
N LYS A 274 3.14 23.37 33.15
CA LYS A 274 3.00 22.18 33.98
C LYS A 274 4.36 21.56 34.33
N ASP A 275 5.27 21.52 33.38
CA ASP A 275 6.63 21.02 33.57
C ASP A 275 7.42 21.87 34.58
N LEU A 276 7.34 23.21 34.46
CA LEU A 276 7.98 24.14 35.40
C LEU A 276 7.44 23.99 36.82
N LEU A 277 6.10 23.84 36.97
CA LEU A 277 5.50 23.60 38.28
C LEU A 277 5.87 22.26 38.88
N LEU A 278 6.00 21.20 38.05
CA LEU A 278 6.35 19.86 38.49
C LEU A 278 7.80 19.80 39.05
N HIS A 279 8.68 20.66 38.52
CA HIS A 279 10.09 20.71 38.90
C HIS A 279 10.42 21.89 39.85
N ASP A 280 9.39 22.57 40.36
CA ASP A 280 9.53 23.77 41.25
C ASP A 280 10.50 24.80 40.66
N THR A 281 10.47 25.00 39.35
CA THR A 281 11.38 25.91 38.66
C THR A 281 10.85 27.34 38.77
N GLU A 282 11.63 28.26 39.32
CA GLU A 282 11.32 29.69 39.35
C GLU A 282 11.32 30.25 37.93
N PHE A 283 10.31 31.07 37.60
CA PHE A 283 10.25 31.73 36.30
C PHE A 283 9.57 33.11 36.37
N ALA A 284 9.99 33.97 35.45
CA ALA A 284 9.26 35.20 35.15
C ALA A 284 8.38 34.97 33.91
N LEU A 285 7.17 35.56 33.95
CA LEU A 285 6.24 35.57 32.82
C LEU A 285 6.09 37.00 32.33
N MET A 286 6.33 37.18 31.00
CA MET A 286 6.06 38.44 30.31
C MET A 286 4.87 38.24 29.36
N VAL A 287 3.91 39.14 29.41
CA VAL A 287 2.83 39.24 28.45
C VAL A 287 3.07 40.49 27.60
N ILE A 288 3.13 40.30 26.28
CA ILE A 288 3.49 41.34 25.29
C ILE A 288 2.32 41.49 24.31
N ASP A 289 1.94 42.71 24.04
CA ASP A 289 0.84 43.03 23.12
C ASP A 289 1.26 44.17 22.19
N ILE A 290 0.93 44.02 20.88
CA ILE A 290 1.23 45.07 19.88
C ILE A 290 0.26 46.21 20.04
N ASP A 291 0.78 47.40 20.33
CA ASP A 291 -0.03 48.60 20.53
C ASP A 291 -0.77 49.03 19.26
N HIS A 292 -2.06 49.34 19.41
CA HIS A 292 -2.90 49.82 18.30
C HIS A 292 -3.03 48.85 17.13
N PHE A 293 -2.86 47.56 17.35
CA PHE A 293 -2.86 46.55 16.27
C PHE A 293 -4.17 46.55 15.46
N LYS A 294 -5.31 46.73 16.10
CA LYS A 294 -6.59 46.86 15.41
C LYS A 294 -6.57 47.99 14.39
N SER A 295 -6.01 49.17 14.72
CA SER A 295 -5.87 50.29 13.80
C SER A 295 -4.97 49.96 12.60
N ILE A 296 -3.94 49.15 12.79
CA ILE A 296 -3.09 48.62 11.68
C ILE A 296 -3.93 47.79 10.70
N ASN A 297 -4.75 46.89 11.23
CA ASN A 297 -5.63 46.06 10.41
C ASN A 297 -6.71 46.87 9.67
N ASP A 298 -7.34 47.78 10.39
CA ASP A 298 -8.47 48.60 9.87
C ASP A 298 -7.98 49.58 8.80
N GLU A 299 -6.80 50.17 8.96
CA GLU A 299 -6.26 51.20 8.06
C GLU A 299 -5.43 50.62 6.90
N LEU A 300 -4.66 49.54 7.13
CA LEU A 300 -3.70 48.99 6.12
C LEU A 300 -4.11 47.64 5.55
N SER A 301 -4.74 46.80 6.26
CA SER A 301 -5.32 45.48 5.97
C SER A 301 -4.82 44.37 6.90
N HIS A 302 -5.56 43.28 6.99
CA HIS A 302 -5.15 42.07 7.73
C HIS A 302 -3.83 41.45 7.20
N LEU A 303 -3.55 41.55 5.90
CA LEU A 303 -2.29 41.06 5.32
C LEU A 303 -1.08 41.85 5.83
N VAL A 304 -1.24 43.15 6.04
CA VAL A 304 -0.18 43.99 6.61
C VAL A 304 -0.03 43.70 8.11
N GLY A 305 -1.14 43.50 8.82
CA GLY A 305 -1.14 43.08 10.22
C GLY A 305 -0.39 41.73 10.40
N ASP A 306 -0.63 40.75 9.55
CA ASP A 306 0.08 39.48 9.59
C ASP A 306 1.60 39.62 9.33
N LYS A 307 2.00 40.53 8.45
CA LYS A 307 3.43 40.87 8.25
C LYS A 307 4.03 41.51 9.50
N ALA A 308 3.29 42.41 10.16
CA ALA A 308 3.73 43.04 11.40
C ALA A 308 3.89 41.99 12.52
N ILE A 309 2.93 41.08 12.70
CA ILE A 309 3.01 39.97 13.65
C ILE A 309 4.24 39.08 13.36
N LYS A 310 4.47 38.70 12.10
CA LYS A 310 5.62 37.91 11.72
C LYS A 310 6.94 38.62 12.07
N ARG A 311 7.04 39.90 11.81
CA ARG A 311 8.25 40.67 12.11
C ARG A 311 8.49 40.81 13.61
N VAL A 312 7.45 41.14 14.38
CA VAL A 312 7.51 41.20 15.86
C VAL A 312 7.98 39.85 16.41
N SER A 313 7.44 38.74 15.90
CA SER A 313 7.80 37.40 16.36
C SER A 313 9.26 37.03 15.98
N GLN A 314 9.75 37.44 14.81
CA GLN A 314 11.15 37.26 14.42
C GLN A 314 12.12 38.05 15.32
N GLU A 315 11.80 39.29 15.64
CA GLU A 315 12.58 40.10 16.56
C GLU A 315 12.54 39.50 17.99
N LEU A 316 11.38 38.95 18.42
CA LEU A 316 11.23 38.27 19.71
C LEU A 316 12.13 37.03 19.78
N ALA A 317 12.01 36.14 18.82
CA ALA A 317 12.83 34.93 18.74
C ALA A 317 14.33 35.28 18.56
N GLY A 318 14.62 36.36 17.83
CA GLY A 318 15.95 36.86 17.62
C GLY A 318 16.63 37.39 18.89
N TYR A 319 15.88 38.06 19.74
CA TYR A 319 16.36 38.61 21.00
C TYR A 319 16.46 37.54 22.10
N PHE A 320 15.45 36.71 22.27
CA PHE A 320 15.39 35.70 23.33
C PHE A 320 15.99 34.33 22.92
N LYS A 321 17.17 34.35 22.29
CA LYS A 321 17.89 33.11 21.87
C LYS A 321 18.65 32.38 22.98
N PHE A 322 18.71 32.94 24.17
CA PHE A 322 19.49 32.36 25.25
C PHE A 322 18.73 31.24 25.99
N LYS A 323 19.51 30.38 26.65
CA LYS A 323 18.97 29.23 27.37
C LYS A 323 18.05 29.68 28.54
N GLY A 324 16.91 29.05 28.66
CA GLY A 324 15.90 29.37 29.68
C GLY A 324 14.88 30.39 29.22
N ALA A 325 15.00 30.96 28.01
CA ALA A 325 13.97 31.81 27.43
C ALA A 325 13.11 31.02 26.44
N SER A 326 11.81 31.18 26.49
CA SER A 326 10.86 30.56 25.58
C SER A 326 9.83 31.56 25.10
N CYS A 327 9.66 31.66 23.78
CA CYS A 327 8.73 32.60 23.14
C CYS A 327 7.50 31.89 22.63
N VAL A 328 6.34 32.42 22.91
CA VAL A 328 5.04 31.83 22.58
C VAL A 328 4.15 32.89 21.92
N ARG A 329 3.42 32.54 20.89
CA ARG A 329 2.28 33.33 20.43
C ARG A 329 1.03 32.81 21.13
N PHE A 330 0.42 33.63 21.95
CA PHE A 330 -0.74 33.25 22.74
C PHE A 330 -2.06 33.34 21.96
N GLY A 331 -2.17 34.33 21.08
CA GLY A 331 -3.30 34.52 20.16
C GLY A 331 -3.31 35.94 19.60
N GLY A 332 -3.85 36.11 18.39
CA GLY A 332 -3.94 37.44 17.77
C GLY A 332 -2.60 38.17 17.72
N GLU A 333 -2.52 39.31 18.38
CA GLU A 333 -1.35 40.18 18.55
C GLU A 333 -0.61 39.99 19.88
N GLU A 334 -0.97 38.96 20.67
CA GLU A 334 -0.42 38.73 22.00
C GLU A 334 0.69 37.66 21.96
N PHE A 335 1.81 37.97 22.60
CA PHE A 335 2.96 37.10 22.78
C PHE A 335 3.29 36.93 24.26
N LEU A 336 3.91 35.81 24.57
CA LEU A 336 4.37 35.48 25.92
C LEU A 336 5.83 35.07 25.88
N VAL A 337 6.56 35.47 26.89
CA VAL A 337 7.93 34.99 27.14
C VAL A 337 8.03 34.40 28.53
N ILE A 338 8.55 33.21 28.63
CA ILE A 338 8.92 32.59 29.90
C ILE A 338 10.43 32.72 30.05
N LEU A 339 10.88 33.23 31.20
CA LEU A 339 12.30 33.24 31.57
C LEU A 339 12.49 32.38 32.80
N GLU A 340 13.10 31.20 32.60
CA GLU A 340 13.41 30.25 33.67
C GLU A 340 14.59 30.74 34.51
N ASN A 341 14.54 30.50 35.82
CA ASN A 341 15.57 30.91 36.80
C ASN A 341 15.96 32.39 36.66
N SER A 342 14.95 33.25 36.54
CA SER A 342 15.13 34.71 36.37
C SER A 342 14.46 35.46 37.50
N ASN A 343 15.13 36.48 38.00
CA ASN A 343 14.54 37.45 38.92
C ASN A 343 13.84 38.61 38.19
N LEU A 344 13.11 39.46 38.94
CA LEU A 344 12.32 40.51 38.35
C LEU A 344 13.17 41.55 37.62
N GLU A 345 14.28 41.99 38.22
CA GLU A 345 15.17 43.00 37.61
C GLU A 345 15.71 42.56 36.24
N ARG A 346 16.11 41.30 36.15
CA ARG A 346 16.58 40.73 34.90
C ARG A 346 15.47 40.62 33.87
N ALA A 347 14.27 40.21 34.28
CA ALA A 347 13.11 40.17 33.43
C ALA A 347 12.75 41.56 32.90
N GLU A 348 12.70 42.59 33.77
CA GLU A 348 12.47 43.98 33.41
C GLU A 348 13.50 44.50 32.40
N MET A 349 14.76 44.25 32.66
CA MET A 349 15.84 44.64 31.73
C MET A 349 15.66 44.02 30.33
N HIS A 350 15.33 42.74 30.28
CA HIS A 350 15.09 42.08 28.97
C HIS A 350 13.82 42.61 28.29
N ALA A 351 12.76 42.86 29.04
CA ALA A 351 11.53 43.41 28.47
C ALA A 351 11.73 44.80 27.91
N GLU A 352 12.44 45.69 28.65
CA GLU A 352 12.72 47.06 28.20
C GLU A 352 13.62 47.07 26.96
N ASN A 353 14.66 46.24 26.94
CA ASN A 353 15.52 46.08 25.76
C ASN A 353 14.74 45.59 24.53
N TYR A 354 13.81 44.65 24.73
CA TYR A 354 12.96 44.16 23.64
C TYR A 354 11.97 45.24 23.18
N ARG A 355 11.33 45.94 24.11
CA ARG A 355 10.42 47.07 23.81
C ARG A 355 11.13 48.14 22.98
N GLU A 356 12.34 48.54 23.41
CA GLU A 356 13.14 49.56 22.73
C GLU A 356 13.59 49.06 21.32
N ARG A 357 13.93 47.79 21.20
CA ARG A 357 14.27 47.16 19.91
C ARG A 357 13.10 47.24 18.92
N ILE A 358 11.86 47.00 19.37
CA ILE A 358 10.67 47.10 18.53
C ILE A 358 10.38 48.57 18.17
N TYR A 359 10.54 49.49 19.14
CA TYR A 359 10.35 50.92 18.93
C TYR A 359 11.34 51.51 17.91
N GLN A 360 12.60 51.11 17.95
CA GLN A 360 13.65 51.58 17.05
C GLN A 360 13.70 50.82 15.69
N TYR A 361 12.89 49.77 15.53
CA TYR A 361 12.87 49.01 14.30
C TYR A 361 12.33 49.87 13.13
N GLY A 362 12.96 49.79 11.97
CA GLY A 362 12.48 50.47 10.75
C GLY A 362 11.25 49.75 10.18
N TRP A 363 10.09 50.32 10.41
CA TRP A 363 8.82 49.73 9.97
C TRP A 363 8.38 50.14 8.57
N ASP A 364 9.18 50.96 7.88
CA ASP A 364 8.86 51.58 6.58
C ASP A 364 8.44 50.56 5.52
N ASP A 365 9.13 49.43 5.45
CA ASP A 365 8.82 48.35 4.50
C ASP A 365 7.47 47.62 4.74
N ILE A 366 6.91 47.71 5.95
CA ILE A 366 5.70 46.99 6.34
C ILE A 366 4.55 47.96 6.57
N LEU A 367 4.80 49.07 7.29
CA LEU A 367 3.78 49.98 7.78
C LEU A 367 3.86 51.37 7.14
N GLY A 368 4.79 51.62 6.21
CA GLY A 368 5.05 52.96 5.64
C GLY A 368 5.59 53.92 6.71
N GLU A 369 5.06 55.14 6.79
CA GLU A 369 5.53 56.17 7.74
C GLU A 369 5.13 55.89 9.19
N ARG A 370 4.44 54.76 9.45
CA ARG A 370 3.90 54.43 10.79
C ARG A 370 4.87 53.54 11.55
N GLY A 371 5.23 53.95 12.77
CA GLY A 371 5.93 53.11 13.73
C GLY A 371 5.02 52.08 14.42
N LEU A 372 5.64 51.10 15.06
CA LEU A 372 4.96 50.08 15.85
C LEU A 372 5.62 50.01 17.24
N THR A 373 4.79 49.92 18.28
CA THR A 373 5.25 49.76 19.67
C THR A 373 4.59 48.56 20.31
N VAL A 374 5.14 48.10 21.41
CA VAL A 374 4.58 47.03 22.25
C VAL A 374 4.47 47.47 23.68
N SER A 375 3.42 47.06 24.36
CA SER A 375 3.27 47.16 25.81
C SER A 375 3.56 45.79 26.45
N ILE A 376 4.23 45.80 27.60
CA ILE A 376 4.69 44.58 28.27
C ILE A 376 4.30 44.58 29.74
N GLY A 377 3.66 43.49 30.18
CA GLY A 377 3.39 43.22 31.59
C GLY A 377 4.25 42.06 32.09
N ILE A 378 4.85 42.22 33.27
CA ILE A 378 5.75 41.22 33.86
C ILE A 378 5.33 40.86 35.26
N THR A 379 5.48 39.56 35.59
CA THR A 379 5.41 39.08 36.97
C THR A 379 6.34 37.91 37.20
N LEU A 380 6.67 37.65 38.45
CA LEU A 380 7.33 36.40 38.87
C LEU A 380 6.28 35.38 39.29
N HIS A 381 6.49 34.13 38.96
CA HIS A 381 5.71 33.04 39.54
C HIS A 381 6.06 32.89 41.01
N ARG A 382 5.05 32.74 41.87
CA ARG A 382 5.22 32.57 43.32
C ARG A 382 5.07 31.07 43.67
N GLU A 383 5.86 30.63 44.61
CA GLU A 383 5.76 29.26 45.15
C GLU A 383 4.36 28.96 45.66
N GLY A 384 3.79 27.81 45.29
CA GLY A 384 2.45 27.40 45.66
C GLY A 384 1.29 28.12 44.94
N GLU A 385 1.58 29.04 44.01
CA GLU A 385 0.59 29.72 43.18
C GLU A 385 0.21 28.89 41.96
N ASN A 386 -1.04 28.92 41.55
CA ASN A 386 -1.43 28.35 40.26
C ASN A 386 -1.07 29.29 39.10
N THR A 387 -0.85 28.73 37.92
CA THR A 387 -0.47 29.50 36.72
C THR A 387 -1.50 30.56 36.33
N GLN A 388 -2.79 30.35 36.61
CA GLN A 388 -3.84 31.33 36.33
C GLN A 388 -3.66 32.62 37.08
N ARG A 389 -3.23 32.57 38.35
CA ARG A 389 -2.92 33.77 39.15
C ARG A 389 -1.67 34.49 38.65
N THR A 390 -0.65 33.73 38.23
CA THR A 390 0.54 34.31 37.59
C THR A 390 0.15 35.05 36.31
N PHE A 391 -0.67 34.44 35.47
CA PHE A 391 -1.20 35.10 34.27
C PHE A 391 -1.98 36.36 34.58
N TYR A 392 -2.91 36.27 35.53
CA TYR A 392 -3.71 37.41 35.93
C TYR A 392 -2.87 38.62 36.39
N ARG A 393 -1.77 38.38 37.14
CA ARG A 393 -0.86 39.43 37.55
C ARG A 393 -0.11 40.05 36.39
N ALA A 394 0.42 39.21 35.46
CA ALA A 394 1.10 39.69 34.26
C ALA A 394 0.14 40.50 33.35
N ASP A 395 -1.09 40.06 33.16
CA ASP A 395 -2.11 40.73 32.38
C ASP A 395 -2.52 42.07 33.03
N LYS A 396 -2.68 42.12 34.36
CA LYS A 396 -2.90 43.34 35.11
C LYS A 396 -1.77 44.36 34.94
N ALA A 397 -0.51 43.88 34.91
CA ALA A 397 0.64 44.74 34.61
C ALA A 397 0.59 45.27 33.16
N LEU A 398 0.26 44.40 32.18
CA LEU A 398 0.06 44.82 30.79
C LEU A 398 -1.04 45.84 30.63
N TYR A 399 -2.18 45.63 31.30
CA TYR A 399 -3.27 46.61 31.30
C TYR A 399 -2.82 47.99 31.81
N ARG A 400 -2.01 48.03 32.88
CA ARG A 400 -1.41 49.30 33.37
C ARG A 400 -0.49 49.92 32.33
N ALA A 401 0.34 49.14 31.66
CA ALA A 401 1.20 49.63 30.60
C ALA A 401 0.38 50.29 29.47
N LYS A 402 -0.73 49.68 29.07
CA LYS A 402 -1.65 50.22 28.06
C LYS A 402 -2.38 51.47 28.54
N ALA A 403 -2.83 51.50 29.80
CA ALA A 403 -3.55 52.62 30.39
C ALA A 403 -2.64 53.85 30.60
N ASN A 404 -1.38 53.66 30.93
CA ASN A 404 -0.39 54.70 31.18
C ASN A 404 0.25 55.32 29.93
N GLY A 405 -0.28 55.00 28.73
CA GLY A 405 0.19 55.61 27.48
C GLY A 405 0.87 54.64 26.51
N ARG A 406 0.85 53.33 26.80
CA ARG A 406 1.46 52.29 25.95
C ARG A 406 2.99 52.39 25.83
N ASN A 407 3.60 51.61 24.93
CA ASN A 407 5.04 51.60 24.68
C ASN A 407 5.87 51.64 25.98
N GLN A 408 5.57 50.77 26.93
CA GLN A 408 6.24 50.70 28.22
C GLN A 408 6.12 49.30 28.84
N VAL A 409 6.96 49.06 29.82
CA VAL A 409 6.99 47.87 30.66
C VAL A 409 6.37 48.21 32.01
N CYS A 410 5.49 47.35 32.51
CA CYS A 410 4.97 47.43 33.88
C CYS A 410 5.12 46.08 34.57
N THR A 411 5.32 46.10 35.86
CA THR A 411 5.49 44.89 36.70
C THR A 411 4.38 44.82 37.76
N GLU A 412 4.00 43.61 38.10
CA GLU A 412 3.11 43.29 39.21
C GLU A 412 3.77 42.23 40.09
N LEU A 413 3.99 42.54 41.35
CA LEU A 413 4.55 41.63 42.35
C LEU A 413 3.51 40.73 42.99
#